data_67e1b9541e78b98e1db0ae552d1d317b
#
_entry.id   67e1b9541e78b98e1db0ae552d1d317b
#
_cell.length_a   1.000
_cell.length_b   1.000
_cell.length_c   1.000
_cell.angle_alpha   90.00
_cell.angle_beta   90.00
_cell.angle_gamma   90.00
#
_symmetry.space_group_name_H-M   'P 1'
#
loop_
_entity.id
_entity.type
_entity.pdbx_description
1 polymer ?
#
loop_
_entity_poly.entity_id
_entity_poly.type
_entity_poly.pdbx_seq_one_letter_code
_entity_poly.pdbx_strand_id
1 'polypeptide(L)'
;MADYTKLNLKQDVEDMAVKFGFSPDMEARYARKPLGLANSGVSYFRLAPDFRQPFGHTHAEQEEVYVVISGSARMKAGDDIFELARFDAVRLPGSTPRGIEAGPDGVEILAVGAPNTDNKDAEMLPDFWPKDG
;
A
#
# COMPACT_ATOMS: atom_id res chain seq x y z
N MET A 1 -28.99 1.25 -19.65
CA MET A 1 -28.17 1.95 -18.63
C MET A 1 -26.78 1.34 -18.62
N ALA A 2 -25.77 2.18 -18.62
CA ALA A 2 -24.41 1.69 -18.45
C ALA A 2 -24.19 1.24 -17.00
N ASP A 3 -23.40 0.21 -16.81
CA ASP A 3 -23.00 -0.26 -15.48
C ASP A 3 -21.60 0.25 -15.17
N TYR A 4 -21.51 1.16 -14.19
CA TYR A 4 -20.23 1.65 -13.70
C TYR A 4 -20.37 2.20 -12.28
N THR A 5 -19.24 2.29 -11.59
CA THR A 5 -19.16 2.92 -10.27
C THR A 5 -18.04 3.97 -10.28
N LYS A 6 -18.35 5.17 -9.85
CA LYS A 6 -17.37 6.25 -9.71
C LYS A 6 -17.35 6.74 -8.27
N LEU A 7 -16.16 6.89 -7.71
CA LEU A 7 -15.99 7.49 -6.39
C LEU A 7 -14.65 8.23 -6.32
N ASN A 8 -14.49 9.01 -5.28
CA ASN A 8 -13.24 9.66 -4.96
C ASN A 8 -12.55 8.91 -3.84
N LEU A 9 -11.32 8.48 -4.04
CA LEU A 9 -10.60 7.65 -3.07
C LEU A 9 -10.44 8.34 -1.71
N LYS A 10 -10.27 9.65 -1.69
CA LYS A 10 -10.04 10.38 -0.45
C LYS A 10 -11.33 10.84 0.22
N GLN A 11 -12.35 11.15 -0.55
CA GLN A 11 -13.60 11.69 0.00
C GLN A 11 -14.60 10.59 0.36
N ASP A 12 -14.61 9.50 -0.40
CA ASP A 12 -15.67 8.50 -0.32
C ASP A 12 -15.23 7.16 0.27
N VAL A 13 -13.93 6.97 0.55
CA VAL A 13 -13.38 5.72 1.08
C VAL A 13 -12.80 5.97 2.46
N GLU A 14 -13.20 5.17 3.43
CA GLU A 14 -12.77 5.32 4.82
C GLU A 14 -11.25 5.15 4.96
N ASP A 15 -10.63 6.03 5.77
CA ASP A 15 -9.23 5.90 6.15
C ASP A 15 -9.09 4.88 7.30
N MET A 16 -8.64 3.69 6.97
CA MET A 16 -8.49 2.60 7.93
C MET A 16 -7.29 2.78 8.86
N ALA A 17 -6.33 3.65 8.52
CA ALA A 17 -5.19 3.91 9.40
C ALA A 17 -5.62 4.49 10.74
N VAL A 18 -6.74 5.20 10.78
CA VAL A 18 -7.32 5.69 12.05
C VAL A 18 -7.63 4.52 12.98
N LYS A 19 -8.29 3.48 12.47
CA LYS A 19 -8.65 2.29 13.26
C LYS A 19 -7.42 1.47 13.65
N PHE A 20 -6.39 1.48 12.80
CA PHE A 20 -5.16 0.71 13.05
C PHE A 20 -4.19 1.44 13.99
N GLY A 21 -4.48 2.71 14.33
CA GLY A 21 -3.65 3.48 15.24
C GLY A 21 -2.43 4.14 14.58
N PHE A 22 -2.41 4.30 13.27
CA PHE A 22 -1.30 4.90 12.53
C PHE A 22 -1.55 6.35 12.09
N SER A 23 -2.75 6.87 12.29
CA SER A 23 -3.06 8.26 11.99
C SER A 23 -2.39 9.19 13.03
N PRO A 24 -1.86 10.37 12.64
CA PRO A 24 -1.91 10.98 11.31
C PRO A 24 -0.74 10.63 10.38
N ASP A 25 0.19 9.78 10.81
CA ASP A 25 1.41 9.50 10.04
C ASP A 25 1.14 8.67 8.79
N MET A 26 0.04 7.95 8.77
CA MET A 26 -0.35 7.11 7.64
C MET A 26 -1.82 7.27 7.33
N GLU A 27 -2.14 7.17 6.06
CA GLU A 27 -3.51 7.11 5.54
C GLU A 27 -3.61 5.84 4.68
N ALA A 28 -4.69 5.07 4.84
CA ALA A 28 -4.89 3.80 4.13
C ALA A 28 -6.37 3.64 3.75
N ARG A 29 -6.65 3.65 2.45
CA ARG A 29 -8.02 3.60 1.93
C ARG A 29 -8.15 2.46 0.93
N TYR A 30 -9.00 1.49 1.26
CA TYR A 30 -9.19 0.26 0.48
C TYR A 30 -10.48 0.39 -0.30
N ALA A 31 -10.39 0.49 -1.63
CA ALA A 31 -11.51 0.86 -2.47
C ALA A 31 -12.23 -0.31 -3.13
N ARG A 32 -11.81 -1.54 -2.91
CA ARG A 32 -12.40 -2.70 -3.59
C ARG A 32 -13.90 -2.80 -3.36
N LYS A 33 -14.34 -2.79 -2.11
CA LYS A 33 -15.77 -2.92 -1.79
C LYS A 33 -16.59 -1.73 -2.25
N PRO A 34 -16.18 -0.49 -1.93
CA PRO A 34 -16.93 0.66 -2.44
C PRO A 34 -17.03 0.72 -3.96
N LEU A 35 -15.99 0.31 -4.69
CA LEU A 35 -16.02 0.27 -6.15
C LEU A 35 -16.76 -0.95 -6.70
N GLY A 36 -16.96 -1.99 -5.90
CA GLY A 36 -17.60 -3.22 -6.37
C GLY A 36 -16.72 -4.06 -7.28
N LEU A 37 -15.39 -4.05 -7.05
CA LEU A 37 -14.46 -4.82 -7.87
C LEU A 37 -14.58 -6.32 -7.56
N ALA A 38 -14.67 -7.14 -8.60
CA ALA A 38 -14.80 -8.59 -8.45
C ALA A 38 -13.45 -9.30 -8.41
N ASN A 39 -12.49 -8.87 -9.22
CA ASN A 39 -11.24 -9.62 -9.45
C ASN A 39 -10.00 -8.96 -8.88
N SER A 40 -10.02 -7.65 -8.70
CA SER A 40 -8.86 -6.89 -8.27
C SER A 40 -9.18 -6.02 -7.07
N GLY A 41 -8.16 -5.50 -6.42
CA GLY A 41 -8.29 -4.50 -5.38
C GLY A 41 -7.48 -3.26 -5.73
N VAL A 42 -7.97 -2.10 -5.34
CA VAL A 42 -7.28 -0.82 -5.48
C VAL A 42 -7.23 -0.16 -4.12
N SER A 43 -6.05 0.30 -3.74
CA SER A 43 -5.85 0.98 -2.45
C SER A 43 -5.03 2.24 -2.64
N TYR A 44 -5.29 3.22 -1.77
CA TYR A 44 -4.53 4.45 -1.70
C TYR A 44 -3.84 4.52 -0.34
N PHE A 45 -2.53 4.83 -0.36
CA PHE A 45 -1.75 5.03 0.85
C PHE A 45 -1.03 6.36 0.80
N ARG A 46 -1.00 7.04 1.94
CA ARG A 46 -0.16 8.21 2.17
C ARG A 46 0.66 7.98 3.43
N LEU A 47 1.95 8.22 3.35
CA LEU A 47 2.83 8.22 4.52
C LEU A 47 3.41 9.62 4.69
N ALA A 48 3.41 10.11 5.94
CA ALA A 48 3.99 11.41 6.29
C ALA A 48 5.50 11.42 6.03
N PRO A 49 6.11 12.61 5.92
CA PRO A 49 7.57 12.70 5.72
C PRO A 49 8.35 11.83 6.70
N ASP A 50 9.26 11.04 6.16
CA ASP A 50 10.16 10.15 6.89
C ASP A 50 9.50 9.04 7.68
N PHE A 51 8.18 8.87 7.57
CA PHE A 51 7.48 7.79 8.27
C PHE A 51 7.82 6.44 7.68
N ARG A 52 8.26 5.51 8.53
CA ARG A 52 8.52 4.12 8.15
C ARG A 52 7.38 3.26 8.69
N GLN A 53 6.75 2.46 7.82
CA GLN A 53 5.80 1.46 8.29
C GLN A 53 6.50 0.57 9.33
N PRO A 54 5.91 0.34 10.51
CA PRO A 54 6.58 -0.44 11.55
C PRO A 54 6.62 -1.94 11.27
N PHE A 55 6.07 -2.37 10.16
CA PHE A 55 5.96 -3.78 9.77
C PHE A 55 6.15 -3.93 8.27
N GLY A 56 6.42 -5.17 7.84
CA GLY A 56 6.24 -5.58 6.46
C GLY A 56 5.09 -6.55 6.36
N HIS A 57 4.79 -7.04 5.16
CA HIS A 57 3.78 -8.08 4.98
C HIS A 57 4.02 -8.89 3.71
N THR A 58 3.39 -10.06 3.68
CA THR A 58 3.31 -10.93 2.49
C THR A 58 1.86 -11.25 2.21
N HIS A 59 1.61 -11.76 1.02
CA HIS A 59 0.32 -12.35 0.63
C HIS A 59 0.53 -13.76 0.14
N ALA A 60 -0.37 -14.67 0.48
CA ALA A 60 -0.29 -16.06 0.01
C ALA A 60 -0.64 -16.19 -1.48
N GLU A 61 -1.59 -15.40 -1.97
CA GLU A 61 -2.10 -15.50 -3.33
C GLU A 61 -2.01 -14.22 -4.14
N GLN A 62 -2.26 -13.06 -3.53
CA GLN A 62 -2.39 -11.80 -4.25
C GLN A 62 -1.03 -11.26 -4.70
N GLU A 63 -0.89 -11.01 -5.99
CA GLU A 63 0.21 -10.15 -6.46
C GLU A 63 -0.23 -8.70 -6.44
N GLU A 64 0.72 -7.80 -6.26
CA GLU A 64 0.44 -6.37 -6.22
C GLU A 64 1.39 -5.59 -7.11
N VAL A 65 0.93 -4.43 -7.59
CA VAL A 65 1.79 -3.39 -8.12
C VAL A 65 1.59 -2.13 -7.30
N TYR A 66 2.69 -1.52 -6.88
CA TYR A 66 2.69 -0.23 -6.19
C TYR A 66 3.18 0.84 -7.16
N VAL A 67 2.45 1.95 -7.22
CA VAL A 67 2.81 3.09 -8.08
C VAL A 67 2.90 4.32 -7.21
N VAL A 68 4.06 4.98 -7.21
CA VAL A 68 4.23 6.25 -6.52
C VAL A 68 3.61 7.36 -7.38
N ILE A 69 2.63 8.07 -6.84
CA ILE A 69 1.94 9.13 -7.56
C ILE A 69 2.40 10.53 -7.13
N SER A 70 3.02 10.64 -5.95
CA SER A 70 3.51 11.91 -5.42
C SER A 70 4.58 11.62 -4.37
N GLY A 71 5.58 12.50 -4.27
CA GLY A 71 6.65 12.34 -3.30
C GLY A 71 7.65 11.26 -3.68
N SER A 72 8.27 10.66 -2.66
CA SER A 72 9.27 9.61 -2.83
C SER A 72 9.26 8.66 -1.65
N ALA A 73 9.87 7.48 -1.83
CA ALA A 73 9.92 6.46 -0.80
C ALA A 73 11.14 5.57 -0.95
N ARG A 74 11.43 4.79 0.08
CA ARG A 74 12.26 3.59 -0.01
C ARG A 74 11.37 2.40 0.24
N MET A 75 11.63 1.32 -0.49
CA MET A 75 10.96 0.05 -0.27
C MET A 75 11.99 -1.00 0.12
N LYS A 76 11.63 -1.80 1.12
CA LYS A 76 12.33 -3.04 1.37
C LYS A 76 11.49 -4.17 0.78
N ALA A 77 12.07 -4.91 -0.17
CA ALA A 77 11.44 -6.08 -0.80
C ALA A 77 12.39 -7.24 -0.66
N GLY A 78 12.00 -8.26 0.12
CA GLY A 78 12.94 -9.28 0.55
C GLY A 78 14.06 -8.62 1.35
N ASP A 79 15.30 -8.85 0.96
CA ASP A 79 16.47 -8.21 1.58
C ASP A 79 16.94 -6.96 0.84
N ASP A 80 16.33 -6.63 -0.28
CA ASP A 80 16.71 -5.48 -1.09
C ASP A 80 16.02 -4.22 -0.61
N ILE A 81 16.77 -3.13 -0.52
CA ILE A 81 16.23 -1.80 -0.21
C ILE A 81 16.57 -0.89 -1.38
N PHE A 82 15.56 -0.22 -1.92
CA PHE A 82 15.74 0.66 -3.07
C PHE A 82 14.81 1.86 -2.99
N GLU A 83 15.16 2.90 -3.74
CA GLU A 83 14.39 4.13 -3.77
C GLU A 83 13.31 4.08 -4.86
N LEU A 84 12.20 4.77 -4.59
CA LEU A 84 11.09 4.94 -5.51
C LEU A 84 10.85 6.43 -5.71
N ALA A 85 10.88 6.85 -6.97
CA ALA A 85 10.54 8.19 -7.38
C ALA A 85 9.12 8.22 -7.94
N ARG A 86 8.60 9.42 -8.15
CA ARG A 86 7.28 9.63 -8.74
C ARG A 86 7.15 8.86 -10.06
N PHE A 87 6.05 8.14 -10.19
CA PHE A 87 5.68 7.28 -11.32
C PHE A 87 6.46 5.97 -11.42
N ASP A 88 7.36 5.68 -10.50
CA ASP A 88 7.93 4.33 -10.42
C ASP A 88 6.84 3.34 -10.05
N ALA A 89 6.88 2.17 -10.67
CA ALA A 89 5.98 1.07 -10.40
C ALA A 89 6.78 -0.18 -10.02
N VAL A 90 6.34 -0.87 -8.97
CA VAL A 90 6.99 -2.10 -8.49
C VAL A 90 6.01 -3.24 -8.49
N ARG A 91 6.36 -4.32 -9.18
CA ARG A 91 5.60 -5.56 -9.15
C ARG A 91 6.08 -6.41 -7.97
N LEU A 92 5.15 -6.87 -7.16
CA LEU A 92 5.44 -7.70 -5.98
C LEU A 92 4.63 -8.99 -6.05
N PRO A 93 5.28 -10.13 -6.30
CA PRO A 93 4.63 -11.42 -6.06
C PRO A 93 4.18 -11.51 -4.60
N GLY A 94 3.10 -12.22 -4.33
CA GLY A 94 2.55 -12.30 -2.99
C GLY A 94 3.57 -12.72 -1.93
N SER A 95 4.43 -13.67 -2.26
CA SER A 95 5.42 -14.22 -1.34
C SER A 95 6.60 -13.29 -1.03
N THR A 96 6.78 -12.21 -1.79
CA THR A 96 7.87 -11.27 -1.53
C THR A 96 7.50 -10.35 -0.37
N PRO A 97 8.21 -10.44 0.79
CA PRO A 97 7.95 -9.52 1.90
C PRO A 97 8.24 -8.09 1.49
N ARG A 98 7.39 -7.14 1.90
CA ARG A 98 7.56 -5.74 1.53
C ARG A 98 7.17 -4.81 2.65
N GLY A 99 7.81 -3.65 2.69
CA GLY A 99 7.48 -2.53 3.56
C GLY A 99 7.98 -1.24 2.94
N ILE A 100 7.41 -0.11 3.36
CA ILE A 100 7.67 1.20 2.76
C ILE A 100 8.06 2.20 3.83
N GLU A 101 9.00 3.07 3.48
CA GLU A 101 9.37 4.25 4.26
C GLU A 101 9.26 5.47 3.35
N ALA A 102 8.55 6.50 3.81
CA ALA A 102 8.42 7.74 3.05
C ALA A 102 9.74 8.51 3.00
N GLY A 103 9.98 9.20 1.90
CA GLY A 103 11.07 10.16 1.78
C GLY A 103 10.77 11.46 2.53
N PRO A 104 11.65 12.48 2.39
CA PRO A 104 11.56 13.71 3.19
C PRO A 104 10.32 14.55 2.90
N ASP A 105 9.66 14.34 1.78
CA ASP A 105 8.43 15.08 1.41
C ASP A 105 7.17 14.25 1.59
N GLY A 106 7.29 13.06 2.17
CA GLY A 106 6.19 12.12 2.23
C GLY A 106 5.99 11.37 0.92
N VAL A 107 4.99 10.50 0.86
CA VAL A 107 4.70 9.73 -0.33
C VAL A 107 3.21 9.43 -0.43
N GLU A 108 2.69 9.43 -1.66
CA GLU A 108 1.38 8.91 -1.99
C GLU A 108 1.54 7.77 -2.98
N ILE A 109 0.83 6.67 -2.73
CA ILE A 109 0.98 5.42 -3.48
C ILE A 109 -0.40 4.88 -3.81
N LEU A 110 -0.54 4.39 -5.06
CA LEU A 110 -1.65 3.51 -5.43
C LEU A 110 -1.14 2.09 -5.46
N ALA A 111 -1.91 1.17 -4.90
CA ALA A 111 -1.62 -0.26 -4.96
C ALA A 111 -2.79 -0.96 -5.66
N VAL A 112 -2.45 -1.83 -6.61
CA VAL A 112 -3.44 -2.64 -7.33
C VAL A 112 -3.04 -4.09 -7.17
N GLY A 113 -3.97 -4.93 -6.72
CA GLY A 113 -3.69 -6.35 -6.51
C GLY A 113 -4.77 -7.26 -7.07
N ALA A 114 -4.37 -8.48 -7.40
CA ALA A 114 -5.25 -9.55 -7.87
C ALA A 114 -4.61 -10.91 -7.57
N PRO A 115 -5.39 -11.96 -7.30
CA PRO A 115 -6.83 -11.95 -7.11
C PRO A 115 -7.23 -11.18 -5.85
N ASN A 116 -8.49 -10.82 -5.76
CA ASN A 116 -9.01 -10.13 -4.61
C ASN A 116 -9.21 -11.11 -3.45
N THR A 117 -8.52 -10.89 -2.35
CA THR A 117 -8.57 -11.75 -1.16
C THR A 117 -9.13 -11.03 0.07
N ASP A 118 -9.49 -9.75 -0.05
CA ASP A 118 -9.86 -8.87 1.08
C ASP A 118 -8.76 -8.83 2.16
N ASN A 119 -7.50 -8.99 1.75
CA ASN A 119 -6.34 -9.09 2.65
C ASN A 119 -6.39 -10.29 3.61
N LYS A 120 -7.23 -11.27 3.35
CA LYS A 120 -7.31 -12.47 4.19
C LYS A 120 -6.10 -13.37 4.06
N ASP A 121 -5.34 -13.24 2.96
CA ASP A 121 -4.12 -13.98 2.72
C ASP A 121 -2.87 -13.24 3.21
N ALA A 122 -3.03 -12.06 3.82
CA ALA A 122 -1.90 -11.26 4.28
C ALA A 122 -1.32 -11.79 5.58
N GLU A 123 0.01 -11.79 5.67
CA GLU A 123 0.74 -12.10 6.89
C GLU A 123 1.62 -10.92 7.25
N MET A 124 1.50 -10.45 8.51
CA MET A 124 2.24 -9.29 9.01
C MET A 124 3.59 -9.71 9.58
N LEU A 125 4.63 -8.93 9.30
CA LEU A 125 6.01 -9.18 9.71
C LEU A 125 6.49 -8.01 10.57
N PRO A 126 6.40 -8.10 11.92
CA PRO A 126 6.61 -6.93 12.79
C PRO A 126 8.04 -6.40 12.82
N ASP A 127 9.05 -7.23 12.61
CA ASP A 127 10.46 -6.82 12.68
C ASP A 127 11.13 -6.80 11.31
N PHE A 128 10.39 -6.37 10.31
CA PHE A 128 10.82 -6.47 8.92
C PHE A 128 12.01 -5.58 8.56
N TRP A 129 12.05 -4.34 9.09
CA TRP A 129 13.12 -3.41 8.77
C TRP A 129 14.37 -3.66 9.60
N PRO A 130 15.58 -3.46 9.02
CA PRO A 130 16.80 -3.53 9.81
C PRO A 130 16.78 -2.46 10.91
N LYS A 131 17.35 -2.79 12.08
CA LYS A 131 17.36 -1.85 13.21
C LYS A 131 18.18 -0.60 12.93
N ASP A 132 19.21 -0.73 12.09
CA ASP A 132 20.13 0.36 11.76
C ASP A 132 19.87 0.94 10.36
N GLY A 133 18.78 0.56 9.77
CA GLY A 133 18.42 0.98 8.43
C GLY A 133 17.61 2.23 8.40
#